data_2560b6faef1ad954409d6bc9a7abe4ae
#
_entry.id   2560b6faef1ad954409d6bc9a7abe4ae
#
_cell.length_a   1.000
_cell.length_b   1.000
_cell.length_c   1.000
_cell.angle_alpha   90.00
_cell.angle_beta   90.00
_cell.angle_gamma   90.00
#
_symmetry.space_group_name_H-M   'P 1'
#
loop_
_entity.id
_entity.type
_entity.pdbx_description
1 polymer ?
#
loop_
_entity_poly.entity_id
_entity_poly.type
_entity_poly.pdbx_seq_one_letter_code
_entity_poly.pdbx_strand_id
1 'polypeptide(L)'
;MKTIKHPYGNLRSFLLKSIKNLIEKILKFVVNFFCKLEKDDKIIISSATHAPWQKDKNFNNFFQKVKNLTLLDSARSYTLWQCSKNLRNIKGQILDIGCLMGGSGFIMSKVNAKGNTYLFDSFSGFKENDGLHKKDIFVYKDINFIKQNIRKLKLKKINVYKTYFPKNLKIQISRVKLCHIDVNTYKDTKIIFNYLHKKLIKGGIIIFDDFGIWGVDGVKKFVYEIEKKYSVDYFFIKNYMGQCILIKK
;
A
#
# COMPACT_ATOMS: atom_id res chain seq x y z
N MET A 1 -12.39 -41.72 11.61
CA MET A 1 -12.22 -40.27 11.51
C MET A 1 -13.47 -39.60 12.07
N LYS A 2 -13.38 -38.93 13.22
CA LYS A 2 -14.50 -38.13 13.75
C LYS A 2 -14.73 -36.92 12.88
N THR A 3 -15.86 -36.83 12.19
CA THR A 3 -16.26 -35.63 11.44
C THR A 3 -16.46 -34.49 12.41
N ILE A 4 -15.65 -33.45 12.27
CA ILE A 4 -15.81 -32.22 13.03
C ILE A 4 -17.13 -31.58 12.56
N LYS A 5 -18.13 -31.54 13.45
CA LYS A 5 -19.40 -30.84 13.17
C LYS A 5 -19.11 -29.34 13.13
N HIS A 6 -19.36 -28.72 11.99
CA HIS A 6 -19.19 -27.28 11.84
C HIS A 6 -20.20 -26.53 12.73
N PRO A 7 -19.80 -25.51 13.50
CA PRO A 7 -20.65 -24.86 14.50
C PRO A 7 -21.91 -24.16 13.93
N TYR A 8 -22.01 -23.98 12.63
CA TYR A 8 -23.12 -23.26 11.97
C TYR A 8 -24.09 -24.15 11.18
N GLY A 9 -24.08 -25.49 11.38
CA GLY A 9 -24.94 -26.43 10.66
C GLY A 9 -24.60 -26.57 9.17
N ASN A 10 -24.70 -27.79 8.66
CA ASN A 10 -24.20 -28.14 7.31
C ASN A 10 -24.88 -27.39 6.16
N LEU A 11 -26.19 -27.09 6.24
CA LEU A 11 -26.94 -26.48 5.12
C LEU A 11 -26.64 -24.99 4.97
N ARG A 12 -26.59 -24.23 6.06
CA ARG A 12 -26.36 -22.79 6.04
C ARG A 12 -24.95 -22.42 5.58
N SER A 13 -23.94 -23.18 6.04
CA SER A 13 -22.55 -23.01 5.60
C SER A 13 -22.36 -23.41 4.14
N PHE A 14 -23.06 -24.44 3.67
CA PHE A 14 -23.05 -24.86 2.27
C PHE A 14 -23.66 -23.82 1.35
N LEU A 15 -24.85 -23.27 1.68
CA LEU A 15 -25.51 -22.21 0.91
C LEU A 15 -24.67 -20.94 0.81
N LEU A 16 -24.11 -20.48 1.95
CA LEU A 16 -23.23 -19.32 1.98
C LEU A 16 -21.97 -19.51 1.12
N LYS A 17 -21.38 -20.70 1.16
CA LYS A 17 -20.22 -21.04 0.31
C LYS A 17 -20.59 -21.07 -1.16
N SER A 18 -21.75 -21.62 -1.52
CA SER A 18 -22.22 -21.68 -2.90
C SER A 18 -22.54 -20.29 -3.46
N ILE A 19 -23.21 -19.45 -2.70
CA ILE A 19 -23.49 -18.05 -3.05
C ILE A 19 -22.19 -17.28 -3.24
N LYS A 20 -21.24 -17.41 -2.31
CA LYS A 20 -19.93 -16.79 -2.40
C LYS A 20 -19.20 -17.20 -3.70
N ASN A 21 -19.14 -18.49 -3.98
CA ASN A 21 -18.50 -19.01 -5.19
C ASN A 21 -19.17 -18.51 -6.48
N LEU A 22 -20.50 -18.36 -6.48
CA LEU A 22 -21.22 -17.79 -7.61
C LEU A 22 -20.87 -16.32 -7.81
N ILE A 23 -20.85 -15.51 -6.75
CA ILE A 23 -20.47 -14.09 -6.78
C ILE A 23 -19.02 -13.95 -7.26
N GLU A 24 -18.09 -14.77 -6.75
CA GLU A 24 -16.69 -14.74 -7.19
C GLU A 24 -16.56 -15.03 -8.69
N LYS A 25 -17.33 -16.00 -9.25
CA LYS A 25 -17.35 -16.30 -10.68
C LYS A 25 -17.88 -15.13 -11.52
N ILE A 26 -19.00 -14.54 -11.10
CA ILE A 26 -19.61 -13.39 -11.79
C ILE A 26 -18.61 -12.21 -11.78
N LEU A 27 -18.03 -11.89 -10.63
CA LEU A 27 -17.04 -10.82 -10.52
C LEU A 27 -15.80 -11.11 -11.37
N LYS A 28 -15.30 -12.36 -11.38
CA LYS A 28 -14.17 -12.74 -12.24
C LYS A 28 -14.49 -12.53 -13.71
N PHE A 29 -15.69 -12.90 -14.17
CA PHE A 29 -16.15 -12.68 -15.55
C PHE A 29 -16.18 -11.18 -15.88
N VAL A 30 -16.81 -10.36 -15.03
CA VAL A 30 -16.91 -8.90 -15.22
C VAL A 30 -15.52 -8.26 -15.24
N VAL A 31 -14.66 -8.60 -14.28
CA VAL A 31 -13.30 -8.02 -14.20
C VAL A 31 -12.46 -8.46 -15.40
N ASN A 32 -12.57 -9.71 -15.84
CA ASN A 32 -11.82 -10.20 -17.01
C ASN A 32 -12.25 -9.52 -18.33
N PHE A 33 -13.47 -8.96 -18.38
CA PHE A 33 -13.93 -8.15 -19.52
C PHE A 33 -13.17 -6.82 -19.61
N PHE A 34 -12.82 -6.21 -18.46
CA PHE A 34 -12.10 -4.93 -18.40
C PHE A 34 -10.58 -5.10 -18.26
N CYS A 35 -10.15 -6.20 -17.64
CA CYS A 35 -8.76 -6.47 -17.30
C CYS A 35 -8.43 -7.92 -17.62
N LYS A 36 -7.38 -8.18 -18.40
CA LYS A 36 -6.91 -9.53 -18.68
C LYS A 36 -6.33 -10.13 -17.40
N LEU A 37 -7.10 -10.98 -16.73
CA LEU A 37 -6.63 -11.72 -15.56
C LEU A 37 -5.72 -12.89 -15.98
N GLU A 38 -4.67 -13.14 -15.19
CA GLU A 38 -3.87 -14.35 -15.34
C GLU A 38 -4.65 -15.60 -14.89
N LYS A 39 -4.20 -16.78 -15.34
CA LYS A 39 -4.88 -18.08 -15.04
C LYS A 39 -5.07 -18.28 -13.53
N ASP A 40 -4.08 -17.90 -12.74
CA ASP A 40 -4.05 -18.11 -11.29
C ASP A 40 -4.65 -16.93 -10.49
N ASP A 41 -5.04 -15.83 -11.16
CA ASP A 41 -5.72 -14.72 -10.51
C ASP A 41 -7.11 -15.12 -10.06
N LYS A 42 -7.43 -14.79 -8.83
CA LYS A 42 -8.72 -15.08 -8.20
C LYS A 42 -9.27 -13.85 -7.50
N ILE A 43 -10.52 -13.52 -7.79
CA ILE A 43 -11.25 -12.54 -6.98
C ILE A 43 -11.60 -13.20 -5.65
N ILE A 44 -11.17 -12.62 -4.56
CA ILE A 44 -11.36 -13.16 -3.21
C ILE A 44 -12.39 -12.32 -2.46
N ILE A 45 -13.49 -12.98 -2.06
CA ILE A 45 -14.44 -12.42 -1.10
C ILE A 45 -14.11 -13.00 0.27
N SER A 46 -13.63 -12.15 1.18
CA SER A 46 -13.30 -12.59 2.53
C SER A 46 -14.54 -13.07 3.29
N SER A 47 -14.37 -14.13 4.07
CA SER A 47 -15.38 -14.55 5.06
C SER A 47 -15.27 -13.74 6.36
N ALA A 48 -14.24 -12.93 6.52
CA ALA A 48 -14.08 -12.07 7.68
C ALA A 48 -15.09 -10.91 7.62
N THR A 49 -15.86 -10.78 8.69
CA THR A 49 -16.86 -9.70 8.85
C THR A 49 -16.35 -8.58 9.75
N HIS A 50 -15.19 -8.78 10.41
CA HIS A 50 -14.61 -7.78 11.28
C HIS A 50 -13.74 -6.80 10.49
N ALA A 51 -14.12 -5.53 10.54
CA ALA A 51 -13.37 -4.41 9.96
C ALA A 51 -12.73 -3.60 11.09
N PRO A 52 -11.46 -3.89 11.47
CA PRO A 52 -10.84 -3.30 12.67
C PRO A 52 -10.72 -1.77 12.58
N TRP A 53 -10.59 -1.23 11.38
CA TRP A 53 -10.56 0.22 11.15
C TRP A 53 -11.85 0.92 11.60
N GLN A 54 -13.01 0.28 11.55
CA GLN A 54 -14.28 0.87 11.99
C GLN A 54 -14.33 1.13 13.50
N LYS A 55 -13.59 0.34 14.28
CA LYS A 55 -13.51 0.51 15.75
C LYS A 55 -12.40 1.47 16.19
N ASP A 56 -11.42 1.77 15.35
CA ASP A 56 -10.38 2.76 15.67
C ASP A 56 -10.89 4.18 15.40
N LYS A 57 -11.47 4.79 16.44
CA LYS A 57 -12.02 6.16 16.36
C LYS A 57 -10.98 7.19 15.91
N ASN A 58 -9.71 7.03 16.31
CA ASN A 58 -8.64 7.97 15.94
C ASN A 58 -8.33 7.87 14.44
N PHE A 59 -8.24 6.66 13.92
CA PHE A 59 -8.09 6.43 12.48
C PHE A 59 -9.28 7.00 11.73
N ASN A 60 -10.52 6.61 12.08
CA ASN A 60 -11.72 7.03 11.36
C ASN A 60 -11.86 8.55 11.32
N ASN A 61 -11.69 9.21 12.45
CA ASN A 61 -11.80 10.68 12.52
C ASN A 61 -10.75 11.37 11.64
N PHE A 62 -9.56 10.80 11.50
CA PHE A 62 -8.55 11.34 10.62
C PHE A 62 -8.77 10.95 9.17
N PHE A 63 -9.10 9.69 8.91
CA PHE A 63 -9.35 9.17 7.55
C PHE A 63 -10.47 9.94 6.84
N GLN A 64 -11.57 10.26 7.53
CA GLN A 64 -12.64 11.08 6.95
C GLN A 64 -12.14 12.45 6.43
N LYS A 65 -11.08 13.01 7.01
CA LYS A 65 -10.49 14.29 6.57
C LYS A 65 -9.59 14.15 5.34
N VAL A 66 -9.07 12.95 5.08
CA VAL A 66 -8.06 12.70 4.04
C VAL A 66 -8.50 11.69 2.98
N LYS A 67 -9.64 11.04 3.09
CA LYS A 67 -10.13 10.00 2.16
C LYS A 67 -10.18 10.46 0.70
N ASN A 68 -10.47 11.74 0.47
CA ASN A 68 -10.50 12.32 -0.88
C ASN A 68 -9.10 12.79 -1.36
N LEU A 69 -8.04 12.55 -0.57
CA LEU A 69 -6.66 12.90 -0.88
C LEU A 69 -5.80 11.65 -1.11
N THR A 70 -6.42 10.49 -1.20
CA THR A 70 -5.78 9.21 -1.51
C THR A 70 -6.72 8.34 -2.33
N LEU A 71 -6.15 7.47 -3.17
CA LEU A 71 -6.91 6.44 -3.89
C LEU A 71 -6.96 5.11 -3.12
N LEU A 72 -6.30 5.05 -1.96
CA LEU A 72 -6.34 3.87 -1.10
C LEU A 72 -7.72 3.75 -0.42
N ASP A 73 -8.25 2.54 -0.43
CA ASP A 73 -9.40 2.20 0.39
C ASP A 73 -9.08 2.25 1.90
N SER A 74 -10.13 2.12 2.72
CA SER A 74 -9.97 2.20 4.18
C SER A 74 -9.10 1.09 4.78
N ALA A 75 -9.08 -0.10 4.19
CA ALA A 75 -8.32 -1.24 4.69
C ALA A 75 -6.81 -1.06 4.41
N ARG A 76 -6.44 -0.68 3.18
CA ARG A 76 -5.05 -0.35 2.81
C ARG A 76 -4.55 0.85 3.61
N SER A 77 -5.36 1.90 3.73
CA SER A 77 -5.06 3.07 4.56
C SER A 77 -4.86 2.71 6.03
N TYR A 78 -5.65 1.77 6.56
CA TYR A 78 -5.50 1.30 7.94
C TYR A 78 -4.22 0.50 8.14
N THR A 79 -3.77 -0.25 7.14
CA THR A 79 -2.46 -0.92 7.17
C THR A 79 -1.33 0.09 7.34
N LEU A 80 -1.33 1.19 6.58
CA LEU A 80 -0.34 2.28 6.73
C LEU A 80 -0.41 2.91 8.13
N TRP A 81 -1.62 3.17 8.62
CA TRP A 81 -1.84 3.69 9.97
C TRP A 81 -1.26 2.78 11.05
N GLN A 82 -1.56 1.49 11.00
CA GLN A 82 -1.08 0.51 11.98
C GLN A 82 0.44 0.38 11.96
N CYS A 83 1.05 0.24 10.77
CA CYS A 83 2.50 0.15 10.62
C CYS A 83 3.19 1.40 11.19
N SER A 84 2.68 2.60 10.84
CA SER A 84 3.24 3.85 11.36
C SER A 84 3.05 3.99 12.88
N LYS A 85 1.88 3.60 13.42
CA LYS A 85 1.58 3.61 14.85
C LYS A 85 2.51 2.67 15.65
N ASN A 86 2.76 1.48 15.13
CA ASN A 86 3.66 0.52 15.76
C ASN A 86 5.12 1.02 15.79
N LEU A 87 5.54 1.73 14.76
CA LEU A 87 6.88 2.31 14.65
C LEU A 87 6.99 3.75 15.21
N ARG A 88 5.93 4.29 15.81
CA ARG A 88 5.87 5.72 16.20
C ARG A 88 7.03 6.18 17.09
N ASN A 89 7.47 5.34 18.03
CA ASN A 89 8.52 5.64 18.99
C ASN A 89 9.93 5.27 18.51
N ILE A 90 10.05 4.64 17.35
CA ILE A 90 11.33 4.31 16.73
C ILE A 90 11.88 5.56 16.02
N LYS A 91 13.15 5.90 16.25
CA LYS A 91 13.82 6.97 15.49
C LYS A 91 14.03 6.50 14.04
N GLY A 92 13.68 7.34 13.07
CA GLY A 92 13.85 7.02 11.66
C GLY A 92 12.88 7.81 10.77
N GLN A 93 13.13 7.75 9.49
CA GLN A 93 12.37 8.44 8.46
C GLN A 93 11.20 7.57 7.99
N ILE A 94 10.07 8.19 7.70
CA ILE A 94 8.94 7.60 6.97
C ILE A 94 8.98 8.18 5.56
N LEU A 95 8.86 7.31 4.56
CA LEU A 95 8.84 7.68 3.15
C LEU A 95 7.52 7.22 2.52
N ASP A 96 6.94 8.12 1.72
CA ASP A 96 5.79 7.86 0.86
C ASP A 96 6.19 8.18 -0.58
N ILE A 97 6.32 7.16 -1.42
CA ILE A 97 6.85 7.28 -2.79
C ILE A 97 5.74 6.92 -3.77
N GLY A 98 5.31 7.91 -4.57
CA GLY A 98 4.07 7.89 -5.34
C GLY A 98 2.91 8.45 -4.52
N CYS A 99 3.12 9.59 -3.85
CA CYS A 99 2.16 10.12 -2.89
C CYS A 99 0.94 10.81 -3.50
N LEU A 100 0.93 11.10 -4.81
CA LEU A 100 -0.12 11.79 -5.56
C LEU A 100 -0.60 13.07 -4.82
N MET A 101 -1.77 13.03 -4.18
CA MET A 101 -2.33 14.15 -3.40
C MET A 101 -1.89 14.17 -1.94
N GLY A 102 -1.07 13.21 -1.51
CA GLY A 102 -0.42 13.15 -0.20
C GLY A 102 -1.18 12.42 0.91
N GLY A 103 -2.37 11.88 0.63
CA GLY A 103 -3.23 11.29 1.67
C GLY A 103 -2.61 10.11 2.42
N SER A 104 -1.93 9.19 1.73
CA SER A 104 -1.15 8.08 2.32
C SER A 104 -0.08 8.58 3.29
N GLY A 105 0.73 9.56 2.85
CA GLY A 105 1.74 10.18 3.69
C GLY A 105 1.16 10.94 4.88
N PHE A 106 0.00 11.58 4.73
CA PHE A 106 -0.70 12.24 5.84
C PHE A 106 -1.14 11.24 6.91
N ILE A 107 -1.67 10.08 6.49
CA ILE A 107 -2.06 8.99 7.38
C ILE A 107 -0.87 8.51 8.20
N MET A 108 0.26 8.23 7.54
CA MET A 108 1.47 7.77 8.21
C MET A 108 2.07 8.85 9.13
N SER A 109 2.09 10.10 8.67
CA SER A 109 2.63 11.24 9.44
C SER A 109 1.82 11.54 10.71
N LYS A 110 0.48 11.35 10.66
CA LYS A 110 -0.41 11.68 11.79
C LYS A 110 -0.06 10.96 13.07
N VAL A 111 0.42 9.74 13.00
CA VAL A 111 0.77 8.90 14.15
C VAL A 111 2.28 8.80 14.39
N ASN A 112 3.11 9.40 13.52
CA ASN A 112 4.56 9.39 13.65
C ASN A 112 5.02 10.35 14.75
N ALA A 113 5.54 9.84 15.86
CA ALA A 113 6.04 10.68 16.96
C ALA A 113 7.52 11.06 16.80
N LYS A 114 8.37 10.15 16.28
CA LYS A 114 9.82 10.32 16.20
C LYS A 114 10.35 10.16 14.78
N GLY A 115 10.79 11.27 14.20
CA GLY A 115 11.38 11.34 12.86
C GLY A 115 10.53 12.15 11.89
N ASN A 116 11.06 12.35 10.70
CA ASN A 116 10.42 13.09 9.63
C ASN A 116 9.67 12.15 8.68
N THR A 117 8.60 12.65 8.07
CA THR A 117 7.88 12.00 6.97
C THR A 117 8.18 12.77 5.69
N TYR A 118 8.55 12.07 4.64
CA TYR A 118 8.89 12.63 3.35
C TYR A 118 8.01 12.02 2.27
N LEU A 119 7.33 12.87 1.54
CA LEU A 119 6.46 12.53 0.42
C LEU A 119 7.20 12.83 -0.88
N PHE A 120 7.24 11.87 -1.77
CA PHE A 120 7.88 11.99 -3.07
C PHE A 120 6.92 11.61 -4.19
N ASP A 121 6.85 12.47 -5.19
CA ASP A 121 6.12 12.19 -6.43
C ASP A 121 6.76 12.97 -7.57
N SER A 122 6.64 12.47 -8.78
CA SER A 122 7.03 13.21 -9.97
C SER A 122 6.02 14.31 -10.29
N PHE A 123 4.77 14.11 -9.89
CA PHE A 123 3.59 14.89 -10.26
C PHE A 123 3.37 15.02 -11.77
N SER A 124 4.03 14.15 -12.53
CA SER A 124 4.00 14.17 -14.00
C SER A 124 3.28 12.95 -14.57
N GLY A 125 2.75 12.08 -13.70
CA GLY A 125 2.17 10.81 -14.13
C GLY A 125 3.22 9.82 -14.68
N PHE A 126 2.75 8.80 -15.38
CA PHE A 126 3.63 7.82 -16.02
C PHE A 126 4.32 8.39 -17.26
N LYS A 127 5.59 8.01 -17.45
CA LYS A 127 6.36 8.41 -18.64
C LYS A 127 6.01 7.60 -19.87
N GLU A 128 5.68 6.34 -19.67
CA GLU A 128 5.43 5.33 -20.70
C GLU A 128 4.17 4.55 -20.33
N ASN A 129 3.54 3.91 -21.31
CA ASN A 129 2.47 2.96 -21.04
C ASN A 129 3.06 1.72 -20.35
N ASP A 130 2.44 1.27 -19.26
CA ASP A 130 2.81 0.05 -18.54
C ASP A 130 1.55 -0.71 -18.12
N GLY A 131 1.31 -1.86 -18.71
CA GLY A 131 0.10 -2.65 -18.48
C GLY A 131 -1.17 -1.85 -18.80
N LEU A 132 -2.06 -1.71 -17.82
CA LEU A 132 -3.29 -0.90 -17.92
C LEU A 132 -3.04 0.60 -17.74
N HIS A 133 -1.85 0.99 -17.27
CA HIS A 133 -1.53 2.39 -17.04
C HIS A 133 -1.10 3.06 -18.33
N LYS A 134 -1.89 4.04 -18.76
CA LYS A 134 -1.55 4.89 -19.90
C LYS A 134 -0.60 6.01 -19.45
N LYS A 135 0.26 6.44 -20.37
CA LYS A 135 1.05 7.64 -20.19
C LYS A 135 0.17 8.80 -19.73
N ASP A 136 0.72 9.65 -18.87
CA ASP A 136 0.10 10.88 -18.34
C ASP A 136 -1.14 10.68 -17.45
N ILE A 137 -1.50 9.45 -17.02
CA ILE A 137 -2.43 9.29 -15.90
C ILE A 137 -1.74 9.57 -14.56
N PHE A 138 -2.51 9.92 -13.54
CA PHE A 138 -2.04 10.37 -12.22
C PHE A 138 -1.19 11.64 -12.25
N VAL A 139 -1.41 12.51 -13.24
CA VAL A 139 -0.80 13.85 -13.27
C VAL A 139 -1.48 14.72 -12.22
N TYR A 140 -0.70 15.18 -11.26
CA TYR A 140 -1.19 16.12 -10.23
C TYR A 140 -0.18 17.26 -10.05
N LYS A 141 -0.50 18.44 -10.57
CA LYS A 141 0.49 19.55 -10.68
C LYS A 141 0.50 20.49 -9.47
N ASP A 142 -0.50 20.43 -8.59
CA ASP A 142 -0.64 21.39 -7.50
C ASP A 142 0.01 20.91 -6.20
N ILE A 143 1.33 21.03 -6.13
CA ILE A 143 2.08 20.77 -4.89
C ILE A 143 1.71 21.74 -3.77
N ASN A 144 1.21 22.94 -4.09
CA ASN A 144 0.81 23.92 -3.06
C ASN A 144 -0.45 23.46 -2.33
N PHE A 145 -1.37 22.79 -3.03
CA PHE A 145 -2.52 22.16 -2.41
C PHE A 145 -2.11 21.13 -1.35
N ILE A 146 -1.09 20.32 -1.64
CA ILE A 146 -0.55 19.36 -0.65
C ILE A 146 -0.01 20.10 0.57
N LYS A 147 0.79 21.16 0.36
CA LYS A 147 1.36 21.99 1.45
C LYS A 147 0.26 22.69 2.27
N GLN A 148 -0.81 23.16 1.63
CA GLN A 148 -1.96 23.75 2.32
C GLN A 148 -2.68 22.72 3.20
N ASN A 149 -2.88 21.49 2.69
CA ASN A 149 -3.48 20.40 3.49
C ASN A 149 -2.60 20.00 4.67
N ILE A 150 -1.28 19.97 4.52
CA ILE A 150 -0.34 19.75 5.63
C ILE A 150 -0.59 20.77 6.77
N ARG A 151 -0.73 22.06 6.41
CA ARG A 151 -1.01 23.14 7.36
C ARG A 151 -2.40 22.99 7.98
N LYS A 152 -3.44 22.80 7.17
CA LYS A 152 -4.84 22.61 7.59
C LYS A 152 -5.01 21.44 8.56
N LEU A 153 -4.33 20.34 8.30
CA LEU A 153 -4.36 19.12 9.13
C LEU A 153 -3.42 19.22 10.33
N LYS A 154 -2.67 20.32 10.47
CA LYS A 154 -1.68 20.58 11.54
C LYS A 154 -0.65 19.43 11.66
N LEU A 155 -0.22 18.88 10.52
CA LEU A 155 0.80 17.84 10.50
C LEU A 155 2.18 18.45 10.70
N LYS A 156 2.99 17.78 11.53
CA LYS A 156 4.34 18.24 11.88
C LYS A 156 5.38 17.31 11.27
N LYS A 157 6.58 17.85 10.99
CA LYS A 157 7.72 17.08 10.48
C LYS A 157 7.41 16.28 9.20
N ILE A 158 6.63 16.87 8.30
CA ILE A 158 6.27 16.31 7.01
C ILE A 158 6.63 17.31 5.91
N ASN A 159 7.27 16.79 4.84
CA ASN A 159 7.67 17.58 3.67
C ASN A 159 7.35 16.84 2.40
N VAL A 160 7.04 17.58 1.33
CA VAL A 160 6.76 17.05 0.00
C VAL A 160 7.81 17.52 -0.99
N TYR A 161 8.26 16.60 -1.84
CA TYR A 161 9.29 16.83 -2.84
C TYR A 161 8.82 16.36 -4.22
N LYS A 162 8.94 17.26 -5.21
CA LYS A 162 8.72 16.91 -6.61
C LYS A 162 10.00 16.29 -7.16
N THR A 163 10.00 14.99 -7.38
CA THR A 163 11.15 14.27 -7.93
C THR A 163 10.78 12.86 -8.38
N TYR A 164 11.52 12.33 -9.35
CA TYR A 164 11.55 10.90 -9.63
C TYR A 164 12.51 10.21 -8.66
N PHE A 165 11.96 9.73 -7.53
CA PHE A 165 12.77 9.09 -6.49
C PHE A 165 13.55 7.86 -7.04
N PRO A 166 14.85 7.68 -6.70
CA PRO A 166 15.67 8.48 -5.78
C PRO A 166 16.54 9.56 -6.48
N LYS A 167 16.18 10.02 -7.68
CA LYS A 167 16.98 10.99 -8.44
C LYS A 167 16.88 12.39 -7.82
N ASN A 168 18.00 13.13 -7.85
CA ASN A 168 18.07 14.55 -7.46
C ASN A 168 17.48 14.85 -6.06
N LEU A 169 17.73 13.98 -5.10
CA LEU A 169 17.27 14.17 -3.72
C LEU A 169 18.00 15.36 -3.10
N LYS A 170 17.22 16.33 -2.61
CA LYS A 170 17.73 17.49 -1.85
C LYS A 170 17.87 17.22 -0.36
N ILE A 171 17.67 15.98 0.07
CA ILE A 171 17.74 15.56 1.46
C ILE A 171 18.47 14.22 1.57
N GLN A 172 19.07 13.99 2.73
CA GLN A 172 19.73 12.72 3.02
C GLN A 172 18.70 11.71 3.52
N ILE A 173 18.62 10.57 2.84
CA ILE A 173 17.89 9.39 3.29
C ILE A 173 18.89 8.41 3.86
N SER A 174 18.82 8.14 5.16
CA SER A 174 19.82 7.32 5.85
C SER A 174 19.21 6.22 6.72
N ARG A 175 18.20 6.53 7.50
CA ARG A 175 17.60 5.65 8.50
C ARG A 175 16.10 5.55 8.30
N VAL A 176 15.67 4.64 7.45
CA VAL A 176 14.27 4.44 7.09
C VAL A 176 13.65 3.43 8.06
N LYS A 177 12.52 3.79 8.68
CA LYS A 177 11.73 2.88 9.51
C LYS A 177 10.46 2.39 8.83
N LEU A 178 9.88 3.19 7.94
CA LEU A 178 8.71 2.81 7.16
C LEU A 178 8.82 3.42 5.77
N CYS A 179 8.54 2.65 4.75
CA CYS A 179 8.41 3.13 3.38
C CYS A 179 7.17 2.53 2.74
N HIS A 180 6.33 3.38 2.16
CA HIS A 180 5.24 3.01 1.27
C HIS A 180 5.69 3.28 -0.16
N ILE A 181 5.55 2.29 -1.04
CA ILE A 181 5.94 2.34 -2.46
C ILE A 181 4.68 2.07 -3.28
N ASP A 182 4.23 3.12 -3.97
CA ASP A 182 3.02 3.13 -4.79
C ASP A 182 3.33 3.79 -6.16
N VAL A 183 4.05 3.04 -7.00
CA VAL A 183 4.56 3.53 -8.29
C VAL A 183 4.21 2.63 -9.46
N ASN A 184 3.49 1.55 -9.24
CA ASN A 184 2.82 0.65 -10.18
C ASN A 184 3.75 -0.11 -11.15
N THR A 185 5.00 0.32 -11.40
CA THR A 185 5.87 -0.26 -12.42
C THR A 185 6.95 -1.15 -11.84
N TYR A 186 7.35 -2.20 -12.56
CA TYR A 186 8.49 -3.06 -12.20
C TYR A 186 9.79 -2.24 -12.08
N LYS A 187 10.06 -1.39 -13.07
CA LYS A 187 11.30 -0.63 -13.18
C LYS A 187 11.51 0.32 -12.01
N ASP A 188 10.48 1.12 -11.71
CA ASP A 188 10.60 2.12 -10.65
C ASP A 188 10.62 1.45 -9.28
N THR A 189 9.78 0.44 -9.05
CA THR A 189 9.79 -0.36 -7.81
C THR A 189 11.16 -0.96 -7.53
N LYS A 190 11.82 -1.53 -8.56
CA LYS A 190 13.17 -2.09 -8.46
C LYS A 190 14.22 -1.04 -8.12
N ILE A 191 14.19 0.12 -8.78
CA ILE A 191 15.13 1.22 -8.52
C ILE A 191 14.97 1.72 -7.08
N ILE A 192 13.73 1.92 -6.64
CA ILE A 192 13.40 2.40 -5.29
C ILE A 192 13.85 1.40 -4.24
N PHE A 193 13.50 0.13 -4.38
CA PHE A 193 13.90 -0.91 -3.43
C PHE A 193 15.42 -1.02 -3.31
N ASN A 194 16.14 -1.09 -4.44
CA ASN A 194 17.60 -1.20 -4.44
C ASN A 194 18.29 -0.02 -3.72
N TYR A 195 17.69 1.18 -3.79
CA TYR A 195 18.19 2.33 -3.06
C TYR A 195 17.89 2.25 -1.56
N LEU A 196 16.72 1.72 -1.17
CA LEU A 196 16.19 1.80 0.20
C LEU A 196 16.55 0.61 1.08
N HIS A 197 16.64 -0.61 0.54
CA HIS A 197 16.75 -1.81 1.37
C HIS A 197 17.96 -1.81 2.32
N LYS A 198 19.08 -1.17 1.92
CA LYS A 198 20.26 -0.99 2.78
C LYS A 198 20.06 0.07 3.87
N LYS A 199 19.14 1.00 3.67
CA LYS A 199 18.84 2.11 4.60
C LYS A 199 17.71 1.76 5.56
N LEU A 200 16.99 0.68 5.31
CA LEU A 200 15.95 0.19 6.19
C LEU A 200 16.56 -0.34 7.49
N ILE A 201 16.07 0.14 8.62
CA ILE A 201 16.53 -0.32 9.95
C ILE A 201 16.03 -1.73 10.25
N LYS A 202 16.63 -2.43 11.18
CA LYS A 202 16.09 -3.68 11.72
C LYS A 202 14.69 -3.45 12.31
N GLY A 203 13.73 -4.32 11.98
CA GLY A 203 12.31 -4.12 12.28
C GLY A 203 11.61 -3.04 11.43
N GLY A 204 12.33 -2.41 10.51
CA GLY A 204 11.75 -1.46 9.56
C GLY A 204 10.88 -2.14 8.52
N ILE A 205 9.93 -1.40 7.97
CA ILE A 205 8.86 -1.92 7.11
C ILE A 205 8.92 -1.25 5.74
N ILE A 206 8.79 -2.04 4.67
CA ILE A 206 8.46 -1.57 3.32
C ILE A 206 7.10 -2.15 2.93
N ILE A 207 6.21 -1.32 2.41
CA ILE A 207 4.90 -1.72 1.90
C ILE A 207 4.88 -1.44 0.40
N PHE A 208 4.70 -2.49 -0.41
CA PHE A 208 4.41 -2.39 -1.83
C PHE A 208 2.89 -2.39 -2.00
N ASP A 209 2.32 -1.27 -2.48
CA ASP A 209 0.87 -1.12 -2.50
C ASP A 209 0.20 -2.03 -3.52
N ASP A 210 0.72 -2.06 -4.73
CA ASP A 210 0.06 -2.69 -5.88
C ASP A 210 0.46 -4.15 -6.14
N PHE A 211 0.95 -4.87 -5.13
CA PHE A 211 1.42 -6.25 -5.29
C PHE A 211 0.35 -7.19 -5.85
N GLY A 212 -0.88 -7.06 -5.41
CA GLY A 212 -1.99 -7.94 -5.77
C GLY A 212 -3.14 -7.22 -6.48
N ILE A 213 -2.90 -6.06 -7.04
CA ILE A 213 -3.90 -5.30 -7.80
C ILE A 213 -3.85 -5.77 -9.27
N TRP A 214 -5.01 -6.04 -9.84
CA TRP A 214 -5.13 -6.46 -11.22
C TRP A 214 -4.53 -5.41 -12.18
N GLY A 215 -3.86 -5.90 -13.22
CA GLY A 215 -3.26 -5.02 -14.23
C GLY A 215 -1.99 -4.30 -13.80
N VAL A 216 -1.45 -4.62 -12.59
CA VAL A 216 -0.20 -4.07 -12.06
C VAL A 216 0.81 -5.20 -11.81
N ASP A 217 1.08 -6.02 -12.86
CA ASP A 217 1.91 -7.22 -12.72
C ASP A 217 3.39 -6.93 -12.47
N GLY A 218 3.84 -5.73 -12.79
CA GLY A 218 5.22 -5.31 -12.60
C GLY A 218 5.69 -5.38 -11.15
N VAL A 219 4.86 -4.88 -10.22
CA VAL A 219 5.15 -4.92 -8.78
C VAL A 219 5.12 -6.36 -8.26
N LYS A 220 4.11 -7.15 -8.66
CA LYS A 220 3.99 -8.57 -8.32
C LYS A 220 5.23 -9.34 -8.72
N LYS A 221 5.66 -9.21 -9.97
CA LYS A 221 6.86 -9.85 -10.51
C LYS A 221 8.10 -9.50 -9.69
N PHE A 222 8.31 -8.21 -9.43
CA PHE A 222 9.47 -7.74 -8.67
C PHE A 222 9.47 -8.28 -7.23
N VAL A 223 8.32 -8.27 -6.55
CA VAL A 223 8.22 -8.80 -5.17
C VAL A 223 8.60 -10.28 -5.10
N TYR A 224 8.16 -11.10 -6.05
CA TYR A 224 8.55 -12.51 -6.08
C TYR A 224 10.05 -12.72 -6.37
N GLU A 225 10.66 -11.85 -7.19
CA GLU A 225 12.12 -11.89 -7.41
C GLU A 225 12.91 -11.58 -6.12
N ILE A 226 12.52 -10.53 -5.39
CA ILE A 226 13.21 -10.18 -4.14
C ILE A 226 12.92 -11.16 -3.01
N GLU A 227 11.76 -11.80 -2.98
CA GLU A 227 11.45 -12.87 -2.01
C GLU A 227 12.42 -14.04 -2.16
N LYS A 228 12.68 -14.50 -3.39
CA LYS A 228 13.68 -15.55 -3.66
C LYS A 228 15.09 -15.16 -3.20
N LYS A 229 15.46 -13.87 -3.36
CA LYS A 229 16.80 -13.39 -3.08
C LYS A 229 17.03 -13.01 -1.61
N TYR A 230 16.01 -12.47 -0.94
CA TYR A 230 16.14 -11.83 0.37
C TYR A 230 15.24 -12.47 1.44
N SER A 231 14.82 -13.73 1.28
CA SER A 231 13.99 -14.44 2.28
C SER A 231 14.67 -14.59 3.64
N VAL A 232 16.01 -14.58 3.66
CA VAL A 232 16.78 -14.60 4.91
C VAL A 232 16.73 -13.26 5.64
N ASP A 233 16.70 -12.15 4.88
CA ASP A 233 16.80 -10.79 5.42
C ASP A 233 15.44 -10.20 5.82
N TYR A 234 14.35 -10.71 5.23
CA TYR A 234 13.00 -10.13 5.39
C TYR A 234 11.95 -11.19 5.68
N PHE A 235 10.93 -10.78 6.45
CA PHE A 235 9.62 -11.42 6.42
C PHE A 235 8.77 -10.79 5.32
N PHE A 236 8.08 -11.64 4.54
CA PHE A 236 7.17 -11.23 3.47
C PHE A 236 5.75 -11.58 3.88
N ILE A 237 4.90 -10.58 4.06
CA ILE A 237 3.49 -10.73 4.40
C ILE A 237 2.65 -10.19 3.23
N LYS A 238 1.99 -11.08 2.52
CA LYS A 238 1.09 -10.74 1.41
C LYS A 238 -0.33 -10.69 1.95
N ASN A 239 -0.92 -9.49 1.99
CA ASN A 239 -2.28 -9.36 2.50
C ASN A 239 -3.31 -9.47 1.36
N TYR A 240 -4.56 -9.76 1.72
CA TYR A 240 -5.66 -9.88 0.74
C TYR A 240 -6.18 -8.53 0.23
N MET A 241 -5.58 -7.42 0.65
CA MET A 241 -5.90 -6.07 0.17
C MET A 241 -5.00 -5.65 -1.00
N GLY A 242 -4.19 -6.55 -1.52
CA GLY A 242 -3.29 -6.29 -2.64
C GLY A 242 -1.94 -5.71 -2.24
N GLN A 243 -1.59 -5.64 -0.96
CA GLN A 243 -0.31 -5.15 -0.49
C GLN A 243 0.66 -6.28 -0.14
N CYS A 244 1.97 -6.06 -0.37
CA CYS A 244 3.02 -6.88 0.21
C CYS A 244 3.82 -6.06 1.22
N ILE A 245 3.91 -6.57 2.45
CA ILE A 245 4.59 -5.94 3.57
C ILE A 245 5.88 -6.69 3.84
N LEU A 246 7.02 -6.02 3.75
CA LEU A 246 8.33 -6.54 4.10
C LEU A 246 8.74 -6.00 5.46
N ILE A 247 9.22 -6.88 6.33
CA ILE A 247 9.78 -6.50 7.63
C ILE A 247 11.22 -6.98 7.68
N LYS A 248 12.17 -6.07 7.90
CA LYS A 248 13.59 -6.40 8.00
C LYS A 248 13.87 -7.14 9.31
N LYS A 249 14.52 -8.29 9.22
CA LYS A 249 14.92 -9.12 10.37
C LYS A 249 16.09 -8.52 11.14
#